data_face46a1f163a72c96e5cca14169bbb6
#
_entry.id   face46a1f163a72c96e5cca14169bbb6
#
_cell.length_a   1.000
_cell.length_b   1.000
_cell.length_c   1.000
_cell.angle_alpha   90.00
_cell.angle_beta   90.00
_cell.angle_gamma   90.00
#
_symmetry.space_group_name_H-M   'P 1'
#
loop_
_entity.id
_entity.type
_entity.pdbx_description
1 polymer ?
#
loop_
_entity_poly.entity_id
_entity_poly.type
_entity_poly.pdbx_seq_one_letter_code
_entity_poly.pdbx_strand_id
1 'polypeptide(L)'
;MSGYHANEVWVSVSGPHVQSFDSKGMVAIKNKEVAKPDIDRVIEAAKAVIVPADRTVLHVIPREYKIDSQDGISDPIGMSGVRLEANVHIVTASQSALSNLKKCIEKAGFEVAGLVLDQVAAAKAVLSDDEKNLGVCVADIGGGSSKLIYFVNGSVAGTSVIPVGGYHFTHDVAVGLRTPQFSAEELKKKHGCAVATLVSDADSVDVDGVGGRKTRAIARKELAFILEARAEECLSMIANDIRMSGLQPLLGSGVVLTGGASQLDGMVEMGEFVFDIPVRRGLPRLVGGLKDVVKGGEFATAIGLLFYALELNKEAYTRKEVVGHLSSINESFDGVATKVKKFFNDLF
;
A
#
# COMPACT_ATOMS: atom_id res chain seq x y z
N MET A 1 -7.60 -27.81 2.87
CA MET A 1 -8.03 -27.08 1.67
C MET A 1 -9.44 -26.58 1.93
N SER A 2 -9.76 -25.33 1.56
CA SER A 2 -11.02 -24.66 1.92
C SER A 2 -12.28 -25.21 1.20
N GLY A 3 -12.11 -26.00 0.15
CA GLY A 3 -13.22 -26.45 -0.72
C GLY A 3 -13.76 -25.38 -1.67
N TYR A 4 -13.25 -24.14 -1.62
CA TYR A 4 -13.63 -23.08 -2.53
C TYR A 4 -12.72 -23.06 -3.77
N HIS A 5 -13.32 -22.93 -4.95
CA HIS A 5 -12.60 -22.65 -6.18
C HIS A 5 -12.58 -21.12 -6.40
N ALA A 6 -11.42 -20.51 -6.27
CA ALA A 6 -11.24 -19.13 -6.65
C ALA A 6 -10.94 -19.09 -8.16
N ASN A 7 -11.71 -18.31 -8.93
CA ASN A 7 -11.47 -18.11 -10.36
C ASN A 7 -10.72 -16.79 -10.61
N GLU A 8 -10.92 -15.79 -9.75
CA GLU A 8 -10.36 -14.46 -9.85
C GLU A 8 -9.44 -14.14 -8.67
N VAL A 9 -8.38 -13.39 -8.94
CA VAL A 9 -7.42 -12.95 -7.92
C VAL A 9 -7.09 -11.46 -8.05
N TRP A 10 -6.97 -10.80 -6.90
CA TRP A 10 -6.35 -9.49 -6.78
C TRP A 10 -4.85 -9.65 -6.64
N VAL A 11 -4.09 -8.82 -7.33
CA VAL A 11 -2.64 -8.98 -7.44
C VAL A 11 -1.94 -7.69 -7.03
N SER A 12 -0.97 -7.80 -6.15
CA SER A 12 -0.10 -6.68 -5.82
C SER A 12 1.00 -6.49 -6.85
N VAL A 13 1.36 -5.22 -7.07
CA VAL A 13 2.42 -4.81 -8.00
C VAL A 13 3.47 -4.03 -7.21
N SER A 14 4.73 -4.40 -7.37
CA SER A 14 5.86 -3.67 -6.81
C SER A 14 7.13 -3.86 -7.63
N GLY A 15 8.14 -3.07 -7.35
CA GLY A 15 9.45 -3.19 -7.94
C GLY A 15 9.97 -1.87 -8.54
N PRO A 16 11.22 -1.85 -9.02
CA PRO A 16 11.87 -0.63 -9.52
C PRO A 16 11.25 -0.09 -10.82
N HIS A 17 10.38 -0.87 -11.47
CA HIS A 17 9.63 -0.46 -12.66
C HIS A 17 8.39 0.39 -12.33
N VAL A 18 8.03 0.51 -11.05
CA VAL A 18 6.97 1.42 -10.57
C VAL A 18 7.54 2.82 -10.42
N GLN A 19 6.83 3.82 -10.92
CA GLN A 19 7.17 5.24 -10.79
C GLN A 19 5.91 6.01 -10.48
N SER A 20 6.05 7.12 -9.78
CA SER A 20 4.92 8.00 -9.48
C SER A 20 5.30 9.46 -9.70
N PHE A 21 4.29 10.27 -9.95
CA PHE A 21 4.40 11.72 -10.10
C PHE A 21 3.06 12.38 -9.77
N ASP A 22 3.11 13.66 -9.46
CA ASP A 22 1.92 14.44 -9.18
C ASP A 22 1.43 15.14 -10.44
N SER A 23 0.11 15.24 -10.58
CA SER A 23 -0.56 15.96 -11.67
C SER A 23 -1.70 16.79 -11.15
N LYS A 24 -2.10 17.80 -11.96
CA LYS A 24 -3.20 18.69 -11.64
C LYS A 24 -4.23 18.68 -12.76
N GLY A 25 -5.49 18.58 -12.38
CA GLY A 25 -6.62 18.79 -13.27
C GLY A 25 -7.40 20.02 -12.88
N MET A 26 -8.11 20.60 -13.84
CA MET A 26 -8.97 21.76 -13.61
C MET A 26 -10.19 21.68 -14.51
N VAL A 27 -11.38 21.95 -13.96
CA VAL A 27 -12.65 22.03 -14.70
C VAL A 27 -13.54 23.13 -14.15
N ALA A 28 -14.43 23.65 -15.00
CA ALA A 28 -15.51 24.53 -14.56
C ALA A 28 -16.64 23.70 -13.90
N ILE A 29 -17.19 24.20 -12.80
CA ILE A 29 -18.35 23.63 -12.10
C ILE A 29 -19.62 24.03 -12.85
N LYS A 30 -20.40 23.04 -13.33
CA LYS A 30 -21.56 23.33 -14.21
C LYS A 30 -22.71 24.02 -13.49
N ASN A 31 -23.03 23.59 -12.28
CA ASN A 31 -24.25 24.02 -11.56
C ASN A 31 -23.95 24.89 -10.33
N LYS A 32 -22.77 25.56 -10.29
CA LYS A 32 -22.29 26.37 -9.16
C LYS A 32 -22.11 25.55 -7.84
N GLU A 33 -22.39 24.26 -7.84
CA GLU A 33 -22.22 23.33 -6.75
C GLU A 33 -21.54 22.07 -7.27
N VAL A 34 -20.51 21.59 -6.56
CA VAL A 34 -19.71 20.43 -6.98
C VAL A 34 -20.53 19.16 -6.83
N ALA A 35 -20.67 18.43 -7.91
CA ALA A 35 -21.30 17.14 -7.95
C ALA A 35 -20.30 16.02 -8.35
N LYS A 36 -20.65 14.76 -8.12
CA LYS A 36 -19.81 13.61 -8.49
C LYS A 36 -19.29 13.66 -9.94
N PRO A 37 -20.09 14.02 -10.97
CA PRO A 37 -19.59 14.16 -12.33
C PRO A 37 -18.51 15.23 -12.52
N ASP A 38 -18.46 16.26 -11.66
CA ASP A 38 -17.40 17.28 -11.70
C ASP A 38 -16.09 16.71 -11.18
N ILE A 39 -16.15 15.89 -10.12
CA ILE A 39 -14.99 15.15 -9.60
C ILE A 39 -14.46 14.20 -10.66
N ASP A 40 -15.31 13.39 -11.29
CA ASP A 40 -14.90 12.47 -12.33
C ASP A 40 -14.21 13.21 -13.49
N ARG A 41 -14.75 14.37 -13.92
CA ARG A 41 -14.15 15.21 -14.98
C ARG A 41 -12.81 15.82 -14.57
N VAL A 42 -12.66 16.30 -13.34
CA VAL A 42 -11.39 16.92 -12.90
C VAL A 42 -10.29 15.87 -12.75
N ILE A 43 -10.64 14.65 -12.31
CA ILE A 43 -9.71 13.53 -12.26
C ILE A 43 -9.30 13.10 -13.67
N GLU A 44 -10.24 13.02 -14.63
CA GLU A 44 -9.90 12.72 -16.04
C GLU A 44 -9.03 13.82 -16.66
N ALA A 45 -9.28 15.10 -16.33
CA ALA A 45 -8.40 16.19 -16.74
C ALA A 45 -6.98 16.06 -16.16
N ALA A 46 -6.86 15.64 -14.90
CA ALA A 46 -5.58 15.38 -14.27
C ALA A 46 -4.83 14.18 -14.89
N LYS A 47 -5.55 13.19 -15.42
CA LYS A 47 -4.97 12.01 -16.12
C LYS A 47 -4.49 12.35 -17.54
N ALA A 48 -4.90 13.46 -18.13
CA ALA A 48 -4.54 13.85 -19.49
C ALA A 48 -3.06 14.21 -19.67
N VAL A 49 -2.21 13.75 -18.77
CA VAL A 49 -0.75 13.88 -18.83
C VAL A 49 -0.19 12.84 -19.79
N ILE A 50 0.83 13.22 -20.56
CA ILE A 50 1.51 12.28 -21.45
C ILE A 50 2.26 11.24 -20.62
N VAL A 51 1.70 10.03 -20.57
CA VAL A 51 2.37 8.85 -20.02
C VAL A 51 3.14 8.18 -21.15
N PRO A 52 4.44 7.83 -20.97
CA PRO A 52 5.21 7.10 -21.97
C PRO A 52 4.49 5.83 -22.42
N ALA A 53 4.62 5.49 -23.72
CA ALA A 53 3.88 4.38 -24.34
C ALA A 53 4.22 2.99 -23.76
N ASP A 54 5.39 2.86 -23.12
CA ASP A 54 5.85 1.65 -22.44
C ASP A 54 5.34 1.53 -20.98
N ARG A 55 4.53 2.48 -20.52
CA ARG A 55 4.00 2.54 -19.14
C ARG A 55 2.48 2.51 -19.13
N THR A 56 1.93 1.97 -18.06
CA THR A 56 0.49 1.91 -17.79
C THR A 56 0.20 2.58 -16.45
N VAL A 57 -0.86 3.40 -16.39
CA VAL A 57 -1.35 3.97 -15.13
C VAL A 57 -1.94 2.83 -14.29
N LEU A 58 -1.41 2.68 -13.09
CA LEU A 58 -1.85 1.68 -12.10
C LEU A 58 -2.87 2.30 -11.12
N HIS A 59 -2.54 3.49 -10.59
CA HIS A 59 -3.42 4.24 -9.70
C HIS A 59 -3.44 5.73 -10.04
N VAL A 60 -4.59 6.35 -9.79
CA VAL A 60 -4.77 7.81 -9.73
C VAL A 60 -5.41 8.11 -8.38
N ILE A 61 -4.66 8.70 -7.48
CA ILE A 61 -5.06 8.89 -6.09
C ILE A 61 -5.24 10.39 -5.86
N PRO A 62 -6.48 10.89 -5.66
CA PRO A 62 -6.70 12.28 -5.28
C PRO A 62 -6.00 12.59 -3.96
N ARG A 63 -5.30 13.73 -3.90
CA ARG A 63 -4.62 14.22 -2.70
C ARG A 63 -5.45 15.29 -2.02
N GLU A 64 -5.84 16.28 -2.78
CA GLU A 64 -6.64 17.41 -2.33
C GLU A 64 -7.39 18.02 -3.50
N TYR A 65 -8.46 18.73 -3.18
CA TYR A 65 -9.19 19.54 -4.12
C TYR A 65 -9.07 21.02 -3.74
N LYS A 66 -9.25 21.87 -4.74
CA LYS A 66 -9.32 23.31 -4.58
C LYS A 66 -10.56 23.84 -5.30
N ILE A 67 -11.31 24.68 -4.63
CA ILE A 67 -12.46 25.37 -5.21
C ILE A 67 -12.15 26.88 -5.22
N ASP A 68 -12.08 27.46 -6.42
CA ASP A 68 -11.71 28.87 -6.65
C ASP A 68 -10.37 29.23 -5.98
N SER A 69 -10.40 29.85 -4.78
CA SER A 69 -9.21 30.23 -3.99
C SER A 69 -9.03 29.39 -2.71
N GLN A 70 -9.93 28.45 -2.42
CA GLN A 70 -9.91 27.64 -1.21
C GLN A 70 -9.18 26.32 -1.48
N ASP A 71 -8.02 26.12 -0.85
CA ASP A 71 -7.18 24.91 -0.94
C ASP A 71 -7.49 23.90 0.18
N GLY A 72 -6.91 22.70 0.11
CA GLY A 72 -6.90 21.70 1.18
C GLY A 72 -8.24 21.01 1.41
N ILE A 73 -9.10 20.95 0.40
CA ILE A 73 -10.41 20.31 0.49
C ILE A 73 -10.25 18.80 0.25
N SER A 74 -10.69 17.97 1.21
CA SER A 74 -10.66 16.50 1.09
C SER A 74 -11.89 15.96 0.35
N ASP A 75 -13.08 16.50 0.64
CA ASP A 75 -14.33 16.17 -0.04
C ASP A 75 -15.03 17.45 -0.51
N PRO A 76 -15.03 17.71 -1.82
CA PRO A 76 -15.61 18.92 -2.38
C PRO A 76 -17.11 18.80 -2.69
N ILE A 77 -17.74 17.62 -2.53
CA ILE A 77 -19.15 17.39 -2.91
C ILE A 77 -20.08 18.35 -2.14
N GLY A 78 -21.01 19.00 -2.84
CA GLY A 78 -21.96 19.94 -2.26
C GLY A 78 -21.40 21.34 -2.00
N MET A 79 -20.10 21.57 -2.20
CA MET A 79 -19.52 22.91 -2.06
C MET A 79 -19.82 23.78 -3.28
N SER A 80 -20.10 25.08 -3.03
CA SER A 80 -20.38 26.05 -4.07
C SER A 80 -19.09 26.65 -4.63
N GLY A 81 -19.03 26.85 -5.95
CA GLY A 81 -17.89 27.46 -6.63
C GLY A 81 -18.05 27.51 -8.15
N VAL A 82 -17.06 28.06 -8.82
CA VAL A 82 -17.03 28.20 -10.30
C VAL A 82 -15.98 27.25 -10.88
N ARG A 83 -14.86 27.04 -10.19
CA ARG A 83 -13.71 26.28 -10.66
C ARG A 83 -13.32 25.21 -9.64
N LEU A 84 -13.23 23.96 -10.10
CA LEU A 84 -12.72 22.84 -9.33
C LEU A 84 -11.35 22.43 -9.89
N GLU A 85 -10.36 22.36 -9.01
CA GLU A 85 -9.04 21.79 -9.29
C GLU A 85 -8.83 20.54 -8.43
N ALA A 86 -8.09 19.57 -8.94
CA ALA A 86 -7.67 18.39 -8.19
C ALA A 86 -6.17 18.20 -8.35
N ASN A 87 -5.47 18.02 -7.23
CA ASN A 87 -4.11 17.50 -7.19
C ASN A 87 -4.20 15.97 -7.02
N VAL A 88 -3.58 15.23 -7.93
CA VAL A 88 -3.61 13.75 -7.91
C VAL A 88 -2.20 13.18 -7.93
N HIS A 89 -2.00 12.09 -7.20
CA HIS A 89 -0.81 11.26 -7.26
C HIS A 89 -1.04 10.14 -8.27
N ILE A 90 -0.27 10.11 -9.35
CA ILE A 90 -0.37 9.13 -10.42
C ILE A 90 0.75 8.12 -10.26
N VAL A 91 0.39 6.83 -10.14
CA VAL A 91 1.32 5.72 -10.11
C VAL A 91 1.28 4.97 -11.43
N THR A 92 2.42 4.77 -12.03
CA THR A 92 2.59 4.04 -13.29
C THR A 92 3.54 2.86 -13.12
N ALA A 93 3.36 1.82 -13.94
CA ALA A 93 4.25 0.67 -13.98
C ALA A 93 4.60 0.31 -15.43
N SER A 94 5.70 -0.41 -15.64
CA SER A 94 6.07 -0.91 -16.95
C SER A 94 4.99 -1.84 -17.50
N GLN A 95 4.52 -1.57 -18.73
CA GLN A 95 3.51 -2.38 -19.40
C GLN A 95 3.99 -3.81 -19.60
N SER A 96 5.25 -4.03 -19.94
CA SER A 96 5.83 -5.36 -20.12
C SER A 96 5.86 -6.16 -18.81
N ALA A 97 6.22 -5.51 -17.68
CA ALA A 97 6.22 -6.15 -16.37
C ALA A 97 4.79 -6.58 -15.96
N LEU A 98 3.80 -5.68 -16.14
CA LEU A 98 2.40 -5.99 -15.84
C LEU A 98 1.86 -7.11 -16.74
N SER A 99 2.20 -7.10 -18.04
CA SER A 99 1.80 -8.15 -18.98
C SER A 99 2.39 -9.51 -18.61
N ASN A 100 3.67 -9.55 -18.21
CA ASN A 100 4.31 -10.77 -17.77
C ASN A 100 3.67 -11.31 -16.48
N LEU A 101 3.37 -10.43 -15.51
CA LEU A 101 2.68 -10.79 -14.27
C LEU A 101 1.30 -11.41 -14.57
N LYS A 102 0.48 -10.74 -15.41
CA LYS A 102 -0.84 -11.26 -15.83
C LYS A 102 -0.73 -12.63 -16.48
N LYS A 103 0.18 -12.78 -17.44
CA LYS A 103 0.42 -14.09 -18.12
C LYS A 103 0.81 -15.20 -17.15
N CYS A 104 1.60 -14.92 -16.11
CA CYS A 104 1.94 -15.92 -15.08
C CYS A 104 0.71 -16.38 -14.31
N ILE A 105 -0.19 -15.46 -13.98
CA ILE A 105 -1.41 -15.73 -13.22
C ILE A 105 -2.41 -16.51 -14.07
N GLU A 106 -2.61 -16.09 -15.34
CA GLU A 106 -3.46 -16.79 -16.31
C GLU A 106 -2.98 -18.21 -16.57
N LYS A 107 -1.65 -18.42 -16.69
CA LYS A 107 -1.05 -19.77 -16.81
C LYS A 107 -1.25 -20.62 -15.56
N ALA A 108 -1.41 -20.02 -14.38
CA ALA A 108 -1.76 -20.72 -13.15
C ALA A 108 -3.26 -21.02 -13.04
N GLY A 109 -4.08 -20.62 -14.04
CA GLY A 109 -5.51 -20.92 -14.11
C GLY A 109 -6.41 -19.90 -13.41
N PHE A 110 -5.92 -18.67 -13.15
CA PHE A 110 -6.69 -17.61 -12.51
C PHE A 110 -6.89 -16.42 -13.46
N GLU A 111 -8.00 -15.71 -13.29
CA GLU A 111 -8.23 -14.40 -13.91
C GLU A 111 -7.78 -13.28 -12.96
N VAL A 112 -7.25 -12.18 -13.53
CA VAL A 112 -6.82 -11.02 -12.74
C VAL A 112 -8.00 -10.06 -12.57
N ALA A 113 -8.60 -10.04 -11.39
CA ALA A 113 -9.68 -9.12 -11.02
C ALA A 113 -9.19 -7.66 -10.92
N GLY A 114 -7.97 -7.46 -10.46
CA GLY A 114 -7.37 -6.12 -10.38
C GLY A 114 -5.91 -6.15 -9.96
N LEU A 115 -5.21 -5.04 -10.26
CA LEU A 115 -3.83 -4.79 -9.88
C LEU A 115 -3.77 -3.66 -8.88
N VAL A 116 -3.06 -3.84 -7.77
CA VAL A 116 -2.95 -2.86 -6.68
C VAL A 116 -1.47 -2.68 -6.33
N LEU A 117 -1.06 -1.44 -6.10
CA LEU A 117 0.29 -1.15 -5.61
C LEU A 117 0.49 -1.76 -4.21
N ASP A 118 1.58 -2.48 -3.98
CA ASP A 118 1.91 -3.14 -2.71
C ASP A 118 1.75 -2.20 -1.51
N GLN A 119 2.33 -1.00 -1.60
CA GLN A 119 2.33 -0.01 -0.52
C GLN A 119 0.91 0.43 -0.16
N VAL A 120 0.03 0.60 -1.16
CA VAL A 120 -1.38 0.96 -0.93
C VAL A 120 -2.10 -0.16 -0.19
N ALA A 121 -1.88 -1.40 -0.61
CA ALA A 121 -2.45 -2.57 0.07
C ALA A 121 -1.91 -2.69 1.50
N ALA A 122 -0.59 -2.68 1.70
CA ALA A 122 0.03 -2.78 3.02
C ALA A 122 -0.47 -1.69 3.98
N ALA A 123 -0.47 -0.43 3.53
CA ALA A 123 -0.97 0.69 4.34
C ALA A 123 -2.43 0.52 4.76
N LYS A 124 -3.28 -0.02 3.87
CA LYS A 124 -4.69 -0.30 4.18
C LYS A 124 -4.85 -1.35 5.28
N ALA A 125 -3.93 -2.30 5.38
CA ALA A 125 -3.95 -3.33 6.42
C ALA A 125 -3.48 -2.81 7.78
N VAL A 126 -2.48 -1.90 7.83
CA VAL A 126 -1.74 -1.59 9.06
C VAL A 126 -2.01 -0.20 9.66
N LEU A 127 -2.61 0.74 8.90
CA LEU A 127 -2.87 2.10 9.36
C LEU A 127 -4.31 2.29 9.83
N SER A 128 -4.46 3.14 10.85
CA SER A 128 -5.73 3.79 11.18
C SER A 128 -5.92 5.07 10.36
N ASP A 129 -7.15 5.58 10.32
CA ASP A 129 -7.43 6.85 9.64
C ASP A 129 -6.85 8.05 10.39
N ASP A 130 -6.76 7.98 11.72
CA ASP A 130 -6.10 9.01 12.53
C ASP A 130 -4.62 9.16 12.19
N GLU A 131 -3.89 8.05 12.00
CA GLU A 131 -2.49 8.09 11.60
C GLU A 131 -2.31 8.71 10.21
N LYS A 132 -3.17 8.38 9.25
CA LYS A 132 -3.13 9.00 7.92
C LYS A 132 -3.38 10.50 8.00
N ASN A 133 -4.31 10.94 8.86
CA ASN A 133 -4.65 12.35 9.04
C ASN A 133 -3.51 13.13 9.71
N LEU A 134 -2.88 12.55 10.73
CA LEU A 134 -1.74 13.14 11.43
C LEU A 134 -0.45 13.14 10.60
N GLY A 135 -0.41 12.36 9.55
CA GLY A 135 0.75 12.16 8.71
C GLY A 135 1.63 11.01 9.18
N VAL A 136 1.90 10.06 8.28
CA VAL A 136 2.64 8.83 8.57
C VAL A 136 3.36 8.30 7.33
N CYS A 137 4.54 7.71 7.54
CA CYS A 137 5.22 6.90 6.54
C CYS A 137 5.04 5.42 6.89
N VAL A 138 4.57 4.61 5.94
CA VAL A 138 4.65 3.14 6.05
C VAL A 138 5.86 2.67 5.28
N ALA A 139 6.75 1.92 5.95
CA ALA A 139 7.89 1.24 5.35
C ALA A 139 7.65 -0.28 5.38
N ASP A 140 7.27 -0.85 4.25
CA ASP A 140 7.12 -2.29 4.05
C ASP A 140 8.47 -2.89 3.65
N ILE A 141 9.19 -3.44 4.62
CA ILE A 141 10.50 -4.08 4.42
C ILE A 141 10.27 -5.54 4.03
N GLY A 142 10.14 -5.77 2.73
CA GLY A 142 9.91 -7.09 2.15
C GLY A 142 11.20 -7.93 2.02
N GLY A 143 11.14 -8.99 1.22
CA GLY A 143 12.28 -9.87 0.97
C GLY A 143 13.38 -9.21 0.13
N GLY A 144 13.04 -8.58 -0.99
CA GLY A 144 14.01 -8.02 -1.94
C GLY A 144 14.09 -6.49 -1.94
N SER A 145 13.09 -5.80 -1.43
CA SER A 145 12.99 -4.34 -1.44
C SER A 145 12.20 -3.81 -0.27
N SER A 146 12.46 -2.56 0.11
CA SER A 146 11.65 -1.78 1.03
C SER A 146 10.80 -0.79 0.25
N LYS A 147 9.53 -0.69 0.57
CA LYS A 147 8.55 0.10 -0.17
C LYS A 147 7.93 1.11 0.77
N LEU A 148 7.91 2.37 0.37
CA LEU A 148 7.45 3.47 1.19
C LEU A 148 6.18 4.07 0.61
N ILE A 149 5.26 4.44 1.49
CA ILE A 149 4.10 5.27 1.17
C ILE A 149 3.91 6.30 2.26
N TYR A 150 3.69 7.52 1.85
CA TYR A 150 3.52 8.66 2.73
C TYR A 150 2.08 9.13 2.72
N PHE A 151 1.53 9.37 3.90
CA PHE A 151 0.21 9.99 4.06
C PHE A 151 0.36 11.34 4.75
N VAL A 152 -0.38 12.33 4.29
CA VAL A 152 -0.50 13.67 4.89
C VAL A 152 -1.95 14.10 4.75
N ASN A 153 -2.56 14.56 5.83
CA ASN A 153 -3.96 14.97 5.84
C ASN A 153 -4.93 13.92 5.26
N GLY A 154 -4.69 12.64 5.58
CA GLY A 154 -5.51 11.52 5.13
C GLY A 154 -5.24 11.02 3.71
N SER A 155 -4.46 11.73 2.90
CA SER A 155 -4.22 11.43 1.50
C SER A 155 -2.79 10.96 1.23
N VAL A 156 -2.59 10.17 0.16
CA VAL A 156 -1.26 9.72 -0.26
C VAL A 156 -0.46 10.92 -0.77
N ALA A 157 0.64 11.21 -0.10
CA ALA A 157 1.56 12.29 -0.44
C ALA A 157 2.71 11.87 -1.35
N GLY A 158 3.04 10.57 -1.37
CA GLY A 158 4.10 10.04 -2.23
C GLY A 158 4.31 8.55 -2.02
N THR A 159 5.04 7.94 -2.95
CA THR A 159 5.47 6.53 -2.88
C THR A 159 6.89 6.39 -3.39
N SER A 160 7.68 5.50 -2.80
CA SER A 160 9.03 5.16 -3.28
C SER A 160 9.37 3.70 -3.05
N VAL A 161 10.46 3.25 -3.68
CA VAL A 161 10.97 1.87 -3.57
C VAL A 161 12.48 1.91 -3.42
N ILE A 162 12.99 1.27 -2.37
CA ILE A 162 14.40 1.12 -2.07
C ILE A 162 14.79 -0.34 -2.35
N PRO A 163 15.84 -0.63 -3.14
CA PRO A 163 16.19 -1.99 -3.54
C PRO A 163 16.98 -2.74 -2.45
N VAL A 164 16.56 -2.62 -1.18
CA VAL A 164 17.12 -3.33 -0.03
C VAL A 164 15.97 -3.96 0.76
N GLY A 165 16.13 -5.21 1.14
CA GLY A 165 15.15 -5.97 1.92
C GLY A 165 15.79 -7.17 2.62
N GLY A 166 14.98 -8.04 3.19
CA GLY A 166 15.37 -9.16 4.05
C GLY A 166 16.40 -10.13 3.45
N TYR A 167 16.44 -10.25 2.11
CA TYR A 167 17.44 -11.07 1.43
C TYR A 167 18.88 -10.56 1.65
N HIS A 168 19.06 -9.24 1.72
CA HIS A 168 20.38 -8.65 1.98
C HIS A 168 20.88 -8.99 3.38
N PHE A 169 19.98 -8.97 4.38
CA PHE A 169 20.30 -9.43 5.75
C PHE A 169 20.74 -10.90 5.75
N THR A 170 19.99 -11.76 5.04
CA THR A 170 20.31 -13.19 4.93
C THR A 170 21.64 -13.42 4.24
N HIS A 171 21.91 -12.64 3.16
CA HIS A 171 23.18 -12.72 2.43
C HIS A 171 24.36 -12.35 3.31
N ASP A 172 24.25 -11.27 4.09
CA ASP A 172 25.33 -10.84 4.99
C ASP A 172 25.60 -11.88 6.09
N VAL A 173 24.56 -12.50 6.65
CA VAL A 173 24.71 -13.61 7.59
C VAL A 173 25.41 -14.80 6.92
N ALA A 174 25.01 -15.16 5.69
CA ALA A 174 25.62 -16.26 4.96
C ALA A 174 27.11 -16.04 4.70
N VAL A 175 27.49 -14.82 4.30
CA VAL A 175 28.87 -14.43 4.04
C VAL A 175 29.67 -14.30 5.33
N GLY A 176 29.17 -13.56 6.31
CA GLY A 176 29.84 -13.27 7.58
C GLY A 176 30.08 -14.53 8.41
N LEU A 177 29.10 -15.39 8.49
CA LEU A 177 29.20 -16.66 9.22
C LEU A 177 29.67 -17.84 8.36
N ARG A 178 29.85 -17.66 7.06
CA ARG A 178 30.24 -18.73 6.11
C ARG A 178 29.32 -19.96 6.24
N THR A 179 28.01 -19.72 6.19
CA THR A 179 26.94 -20.69 6.32
C THR A 179 26.10 -20.76 5.04
N PRO A 180 25.41 -21.87 4.73
CA PRO A 180 24.50 -21.93 3.60
C PRO A 180 23.39 -20.90 3.71
N GLN A 181 22.92 -20.36 2.56
CA GLN A 181 21.89 -19.34 2.51
C GLN A 181 20.61 -19.72 3.27
N PHE A 182 20.20 -20.99 3.16
CA PHE A 182 19.03 -21.50 3.90
C PHE A 182 19.24 -21.44 5.41
N SER A 183 20.41 -21.90 5.91
CA SER A 183 20.74 -21.85 7.35
C SER A 183 20.88 -20.42 7.84
N ALA A 184 21.41 -19.49 7.01
CA ALA A 184 21.46 -18.07 7.32
C ALA A 184 20.07 -17.46 7.50
N GLU A 185 19.10 -17.82 6.65
CA GLU A 185 17.71 -17.35 6.76
C GLU A 185 17.05 -17.86 8.04
N GLU A 186 17.28 -19.15 8.38
CA GLU A 186 16.76 -19.72 9.60
C GLU A 186 17.38 -19.09 10.87
N LEU A 187 18.70 -18.84 10.85
CA LEU A 187 19.41 -18.13 11.93
C LEU A 187 18.85 -16.72 12.11
N LYS A 188 18.70 -15.97 11.02
CA LYS A 188 18.12 -14.62 11.04
C LYS A 188 16.72 -14.64 11.66
N LYS A 189 15.84 -15.55 11.24
CA LYS A 189 14.45 -15.62 11.71
C LYS A 189 14.33 -16.04 13.17
N LYS A 190 15.15 -17.00 13.61
CA LYS A 190 15.00 -17.61 14.95
C LYS A 190 15.81 -16.89 16.03
N HIS A 191 16.97 -16.34 15.68
CA HIS A 191 17.95 -15.83 16.62
C HIS A 191 18.43 -14.42 16.33
N GLY A 192 17.98 -13.82 15.20
CA GLY A 192 18.44 -12.50 14.77
C GLY A 192 17.96 -11.39 15.69
N CYS A 193 18.78 -10.33 15.77
CA CYS A 193 18.44 -9.08 16.42
C CYS A 193 19.14 -7.93 15.67
N ALA A 194 18.40 -6.84 15.45
CA ALA A 194 18.91 -5.63 14.78
C ALA A 194 19.69 -4.70 15.72
N VAL A 195 19.77 -5.02 17.02
CA VAL A 195 20.49 -4.24 18.04
C VAL A 195 21.27 -5.21 18.90
N ALA A 196 22.60 -5.23 18.74
CA ALA A 196 23.47 -6.21 19.41
C ALA A 196 23.50 -6.06 20.93
N THR A 197 23.23 -4.87 21.46
CA THR A 197 23.17 -4.63 22.91
C THR A 197 21.97 -5.25 23.59
N LEU A 198 20.93 -5.63 22.85
CA LEU A 198 19.76 -6.34 23.35
C LEU A 198 20.01 -7.86 23.49
N VAL A 199 21.14 -8.36 22.98
CA VAL A 199 21.48 -9.78 23.02
C VAL A 199 22.40 -10.07 24.21
N SER A 200 22.08 -11.11 24.98
CA SER A 200 22.91 -11.57 26.11
C SER A 200 24.27 -12.11 25.63
N ASP A 201 25.33 -11.77 26.34
CA ASP A 201 26.68 -12.32 26.07
C ASP A 201 26.78 -13.84 26.33
N ALA A 202 25.84 -14.38 27.08
CA ALA A 202 25.80 -15.82 27.40
C ALA A 202 25.11 -16.67 26.33
N ASP A 203 24.37 -16.01 25.38
CA ASP A 203 23.62 -16.71 24.34
C ASP A 203 24.56 -17.22 23.24
N SER A 204 24.37 -18.47 22.83
CA SER A 204 25.06 -19.06 21.68
C SER A 204 24.11 -19.69 20.70
N VAL A 205 24.52 -19.74 19.42
CA VAL A 205 23.75 -20.36 18.35
C VAL A 205 24.65 -21.29 17.53
N ASP A 206 24.05 -22.37 17.03
CA ASP A 206 24.74 -23.33 16.18
C ASP A 206 24.66 -22.85 14.70
N VAL A 207 25.82 -22.85 14.06
CA VAL A 207 25.97 -22.42 12.67
C VAL A 207 26.46 -23.55 11.81
N ASP A 208 25.70 -23.92 10.80
CA ASP A 208 26.08 -24.96 9.85
C ASP A 208 27.25 -24.52 8.97
N GLY A 209 28.18 -25.43 8.72
CA GLY A 209 29.31 -25.15 7.84
C GLY A 209 28.98 -25.41 6.36
N VAL A 210 29.59 -24.62 5.46
CA VAL A 210 29.53 -24.83 4.02
C VAL A 210 30.50 -25.95 3.59
N GLY A 211 30.12 -26.73 2.56
CA GLY A 211 31.00 -27.73 1.95
C GLY A 211 31.36 -28.92 2.86
N GLY A 212 30.40 -29.40 3.68
CA GLY A 212 30.58 -30.58 4.55
C GLY A 212 31.33 -30.26 5.84
N ARG A 213 31.59 -29.00 6.17
CA ARG A 213 32.18 -28.60 7.45
C ARG A 213 31.18 -28.85 8.57
N LYS A 214 31.73 -29.16 9.76
CA LYS A 214 30.90 -29.41 10.96
C LYS A 214 30.22 -28.12 11.41
N THR A 215 29.03 -28.26 11.97
CA THR A 215 28.33 -27.21 12.73
C THR A 215 29.22 -26.74 13.87
N ARG A 216 29.21 -25.41 14.12
CA ARG A 216 29.95 -24.77 15.18
C ARG A 216 29.07 -23.83 16.00
N ALA A 217 29.27 -23.76 17.28
CA ALA A 217 28.66 -22.76 18.14
C ALA A 217 29.40 -21.40 17.99
N ILE A 218 28.64 -20.31 17.90
CA ILE A 218 29.14 -18.92 17.98
C ILE A 218 28.34 -18.16 19.04
N ALA A 219 28.87 -17.04 19.51
CA ALA A 219 28.08 -16.14 20.33
C ALA A 219 26.92 -15.53 19.46
N ARG A 220 25.69 -15.56 19.99
CA ARG A 220 24.52 -14.95 19.31
C ARG A 220 24.74 -13.48 18.96
N LYS A 221 25.58 -12.82 19.75
CA LYS A 221 25.99 -11.43 19.54
C LYS A 221 26.77 -11.20 18.24
N GLU A 222 27.54 -12.20 17.75
CA GLU A 222 28.19 -12.13 16.44
C GLU A 222 27.18 -12.06 15.29
N LEU A 223 26.13 -12.86 15.38
CA LEU A 223 25.01 -12.79 14.43
C LEU A 223 24.30 -11.43 14.51
N ALA A 224 24.09 -10.92 15.73
CA ALA A 224 23.44 -9.65 15.95
C ALA A 224 24.25 -8.47 15.35
N PHE A 225 25.58 -8.44 15.50
CA PHE A 225 26.43 -7.40 14.90
C PHE A 225 26.34 -7.35 13.37
N ILE A 226 26.25 -8.51 12.71
CA ILE A 226 26.07 -8.56 11.25
C ILE A 226 24.71 -7.97 10.85
N LEU A 227 23.65 -8.33 11.59
CA LEU A 227 22.30 -7.88 11.31
C LEU A 227 22.09 -6.41 11.66
N GLU A 228 22.71 -5.93 12.75
CA GLU A 228 22.67 -4.54 13.17
C GLU A 228 23.24 -3.60 12.09
N ALA A 229 24.43 -3.91 11.54
CA ALA A 229 25.03 -3.12 10.48
C ALA A 229 24.13 -3.02 9.24
N ARG A 230 23.48 -4.12 8.86
CA ARG A 230 22.53 -4.11 7.73
C ARG A 230 21.23 -3.41 8.06
N ALA A 231 20.73 -3.53 9.29
CA ALA A 231 19.52 -2.84 9.74
C ALA A 231 19.74 -1.31 9.72
N GLU A 232 20.86 -0.85 10.27
CA GLU A 232 21.23 0.57 10.26
C GLU A 232 21.33 1.11 8.82
N GLU A 233 21.99 0.39 7.92
CA GLU A 233 22.07 0.79 6.51
C GLU A 233 20.69 0.86 5.84
N CYS A 234 19.88 -0.18 5.98
CA CYS A 234 18.52 -0.23 5.41
C CYS A 234 17.66 0.94 5.92
N LEU A 235 17.65 1.15 7.23
CA LEU A 235 16.84 2.22 7.84
C LEU A 235 17.41 3.60 7.52
N SER A 236 18.74 3.75 7.39
CA SER A 236 19.37 5.00 6.93
C SER A 236 18.99 5.35 5.49
N MET A 237 18.89 4.37 4.60
CA MET A 237 18.36 4.59 3.24
C MET A 237 16.90 5.07 3.27
N ILE A 238 16.07 4.48 4.14
CA ILE A 238 14.69 4.91 4.36
C ILE A 238 14.65 6.34 4.93
N ALA A 239 15.48 6.65 5.94
CA ALA A 239 15.58 7.99 6.52
C ALA A 239 15.99 9.05 5.47
N ASN A 240 16.92 8.68 4.58
CA ASN A 240 17.31 9.56 3.49
C ASN A 240 16.16 9.82 2.50
N ASP A 241 15.39 8.79 2.14
CA ASP A 241 14.20 8.94 1.27
C ASP A 241 13.15 9.86 1.93
N ILE A 242 12.86 9.66 3.23
CA ILE A 242 11.96 10.53 4.02
C ILE A 242 12.44 12.00 3.98
N ARG A 243 13.74 12.25 4.17
CA ARG A 243 14.30 13.61 4.11
C ARG A 243 14.21 14.21 2.71
N MET A 244 14.54 13.43 1.68
CA MET A 244 14.51 13.87 0.28
C MET A 244 13.08 14.15 -0.20
N SER A 245 12.08 13.48 0.34
CA SER A 245 10.67 13.75 0.06
C SER A 245 10.20 15.12 0.58
N GLY A 246 10.93 15.71 1.55
CA GLY A 246 10.52 16.94 2.24
C GLY A 246 9.31 16.77 3.18
N LEU A 247 8.81 15.55 3.35
CA LEU A 247 7.60 15.26 4.13
C LEU A 247 7.87 15.00 5.62
N GLN A 248 9.13 14.84 6.04
CA GLN A 248 9.48 14.53 7.43
C GLN A 248 8.77 15.40 8.48
N PRO A 249 8.69 16.75 8.33
CA PRO A 249 8.01 17.59 9.32
C PRO A 249 6.50 17.36 9.41
N LEU A 250 5.91 16.69 8.42
CA LEU A 250 4.48 16.41 8.33
C LEU A 250 4.11 15.01 8.82
N LEU A 251 5.09 14.20 9.25
CA LEU A 251 4.88 12.84 9.74
C LEU A 251 4.62 12.82 11.24
N GLY A 252 3.53 13.43 11.70
CA GLY A 252 3.18 13.53 13.12
C GLY A 252 3.01 12.17 13.82
N SER A 253 2.60 11.12 13.09
CA SER A 253 2.52 9.74 13.57
C SER A 253 3.81 8.93 13.32
N GLY A 254 4.85 9.55 12.77
CA GLY A 254 6.16 8.92 12.56
C GLY A 254 6.17 7.84 11.47
N VAL A 255 6.86 6.71 11.73
CA VAL A 255 7.08 5.62 10.78
C VAL A 255 6.45 4.32 11.29
N VAL A 256 5.74 3.63 10.40
CA VAL A 256 5.18 2.29 10.65
C VAL A 256 5.98 1.27 9.85
N LEU A 257 6.73 0.41 10.55
CA LEU A 257 7.51 -0.67 9.94
C LEU A 257 6.64 -1.92 9.77
N THR A 258 6.50 -2.42 8.55
CA THR A 258 5.79 -3.66 8.24
C THR A 258 6.58 -4.51 7.25
N GLY A 259 6.02 -5.63 6.80
CA GLY A 259 6.75 -6.60 5.98
C GLY A 259 7.53 -7.63 6.80
N GLY A 260 7.99 -8.68 6.14
CA GLY A 260 8.65 -9.81 6.81
C GLY A 260 9.95 -9.45 7.52
N ALA A 261 10.77 -8.57 6.94
CA ALA A 261 12.05 -8.19 7.53
C ALA A 261 11.88 -7.23 8.72
N SER A 262 10.77 -6.51 8.83
CA SER A 262 10.48 -5.66 9.99
C SER A 262 10.21 -6.44 11.28
N GLN A 263 10.04 -7.76 11.17
CA GLN A 263 9.79 -8.63 12.33
C GLN A 263 11.08 -9.00 13.10
N LEU A 264 12.24 -8.69 12.53
CA LEU A 264 13.50 -8.86 13.23
C LEU A 264 13.47 -8.10 14.57
N ASP A 265 13.87 -8.76 15.64
CA ASP A 265 13.93 -8.11 16.95
C ASP A 265 14.86 -6.90 16.92
N GLY A 266 14.52 -5.84 17.64
CA GLY A 266 15.29 -4.60 17.66
C GLY A 266 15.08 -3.65 16.46
N MET A 267 14.24 -4.00 15.46
CA MET A 267 14.02 -3.14 14.29
C MET A 267 13.28 -1.83 14.62
N VAL A 268 12.41 -1.83 15.61
CA VAL A 268 11.70 -0.63 16.05
C VAL A 268 12.67 0.29 16.77
N GLU A 269 13.44 -0.23 17.70
CA GLU A 269 14.46 0.49 18.49
C GLU A 269 15.53 1.10 17.57
N MET A 270 16.02 0.33 16.61
CA MET A 270 16.94 0.83 15.59
C MET A 270 16.28 1.93 14.72
N GLY A 271 15.01 1.74 14.38
CA GLY A 271 14.23 2.72 13.63
C GLY A 271 14.07 4.05 14.36
N GLU A 272 13.72 4.02 15.65
CA GLU A 272 13.64 5.23 16.49
C GLU A 272 14.97 5.96 16.57
N PHE A 273 16.07 5.21 16.70
CA PHE A 273 17.41 5.78 16.71
C PHE A 273 17.79 6.45 15.37
N VAL A 274 17.49 5.80 14.24
CA VAL A 274 17.88 6.29 12.91
C VAL A 274 17.01 7.43 12.41
N PHE A 275 15.69 7.36 12.66
CA PHE A 275 14.74 8.34 12.12
C PHE A 275 14.57 9.57 13.02
N ASP A 276 14.87 9.47 14.31
CA ASP A 276 14.64 10.51 15.33
C ASP A 276 13.17 10.98 15.37
N ILE A 277 12.25 10.08 15.07
CA ILE A 277 10.79 10.24 15.14
C ILE A 277 10.16 8.93 15.61
N PRO A 278 8.92 8.95 16.14
CA PRO A 278 8.26 7.75 16.63
C PRO A 278 8.19 6.63 15.59
N VAL A 279 8.46 5.40 16.04
CA VAL A 279 8.38 4.19 15.20
C VAL A 279 7.50 3.16 15.88
N ARG A 280 6.66 2.49 15.11
CA ARG A 280 5.93 1.31 15.58
C ARG A 280 5.95 0.17 14.57
N ARG A 281 5.72 -1.03 15.05
CA ARG A 281 5.48 -2.20 14.19
C ARG A 281 4.06 -2.13 13.62
N GLY A 282 3.93 -2.28 12.30
CA GLY A 282 2.67 -2.36 11.57
C GLY A 282 2.23 -3.82 11.41
N LEU A 283 1.22 -4.22 12.15
CA LEU A 283 0.60 -5.53 12.01
C LEU A 283 -0.76 -5.38 11.32
N PRO A 284 -1.17 -6.35 10.48
CA PRO A 284 -2.49 -6.34 9.86
C PRO A 284 -3.60 -6.26 10.90
N ARG A 285 -4.60 -5.42 10.65
CA ARG A 285 -5.80 -5.40 11.48
C ARG A 285 -6.47 -6.77 11.44
N LEU A 286 -6.99 -7.21 12.58
CA LEU A 286 -7.56 -8.54 12.72
C LEU A 286 -8.79 -8.72 11.83
N VAL A 287 -8.73 -9.71 10.96
CA VAL A 287 -9.88 -10.27 10.24
C VAL A 287 -10.38 -11.51 11.01
N GLY A 288 -11.66 -11.85 10.84
CA GLY A 288 -12.19 -13.12 11.36
C GLY A 288 -11.46 -14.34 10.78
N GLY A 289 -11.60 -15.51 11.41
CA GLY A 289 -11.00 -16.75 10.92
C GLY A 289 -9.58 -17.03 11.46
N LEU A 290 -8.60 -17.30 10.60
CA LEU A 290 -7.24 -17.73 10.95
C LEU A 290 -6.35 -16.62 11.50
N LYS A 291 -6.81 -15.87 12.50
CA LYS A 291 -6.14 -14.70 13.07
C LYS A 291 -4.69 -14.93 13.46
N ASP A 292 -4.41 -16.08 14.10
CA ASP A 292 -3.08 -16.40 14.62
C ASP A 292 -2.05 -16.71 13.54
N VAL A 293 -2.51 -17.13 12.36
CA VAL A 293 -1.63 -17.48 11.23
C VAL A 293 -1.22 -16.24 10.43
N VAL A 294 -2.09 -15.24 10.32
CA VAL A 294 -1.91 -14.08 9.40
C VAL A 294 -1.64 -12.77 10.14
N LYS A 295 -1.22 -12.82 11.40
CA LYS A 295 -1.00 -11.62 12.23
C LYS A 295 0.33 -10.91 11.99
N GLY A 296 1.28 -11.56 11.32
CA GLY A 296 2.62 -10.99 11.09
C GLY A 296 2.62 -9.93 9.99
N GLY A 297 3.61 -9.03 10.03
CA GLY A 297 3.78 -7.97 9.04
C GLY A 297 3.97 -8.48 7.61
N GLU A 298 4.47 -9.73 7.44
CA GLU A 298 4.62 -10.39 6.14
C GLU A 298 3.29 -10.60 5.41
N PHE A 299 2.17 -10.58 6.13
CA PHE A 299 0.83 -10.71 5.55
C PHE A 299 0.15 -9.37 5.28
N ALA A 300 0.80 -8.22 5.58
CA ALA A 300 0.21 -6.89 5.45
C ALA A 300 -0.35 -6.63 4.04
N THR A 301 0.44 -6.88 3.01
CA THR A 301 0.00 -6.71 1.61
C THR A 301 -1.17 -7.64 1.25
N ALA A 302 -1.11 -8.92 1.64
CA ALA A 302 -2.17 -9.89 1.33
C ALA A 302 -3.51 -9.52 2.00
N ILE A 303 -3.47 -9.17 3.28
CA ILE A 303 -4.66 -8.71 4.02
C ILE A 303 -5.17 -7.38 3.47
N GLY A 304 -4.26 -6.48 3.11
CA GLY A 304 -4.62 -5.20 2.50
C GLY A 304 -5.30 -5.34 1.14
N LEU A 305 -4.89 -6.31 0.31
CA LEU A 305 -5.57 -6.65 -0.94
C LEU A 305 -7.02 -7.10 -0.70
N LEU A 306 -7.25 -7.92 0.34
CA LEU A 306 -8.60 -8.33 0.72
C LEU A 306 -9.46 -7.14 1.13
N PHE A 307 -8.93 -6.22 1.95
CA PHE A 307 -9.65 -5.01 2.33
C PHE A 307 -9.94 -4.11 1.13
N TYR A 308 -8.97 -3.96 0.22
CA TYR A 308 -9.13 -3.17 -0.99
C TYR A 308 -10.24 -3.74 -1.89
N ALA A 309 -10.23 -5.06 -2.11
CA ALA A 309 -11.25 -5.75 -2.89
C ALA A 309 -12.65 -5.64 -2.27
N LEU A 310 -12.76 -5.78 -0.94
CA LEU A 310 -14.03 -5.65 -0.22
C LEU A 310 -14.62 -4.23 -0.31
N GLU A 311 -13.79 -3.19 -0.25
CA GLU A 311 -14.23 -1.81 -0.36
C GLU A 311 -14.78 -1.50 -1.75
N LEU A 312 -14.06 -1.88 -2.81
CA LEU A 312 -14.52 -1.72 -4.19
C LEU A 312 -15.83 -2.48 -4.46
N ASN A 313 -15.97 -3.68 -3.90
CA ASN A 313 -17.20 -4.44 -4.04
C ASN A 313 -18.38 -3.77 -3.31
N LYS A 314 -18.15 -3.17 -2.13
CA LYS A 314 -19.18 -2.39 -1.43
C LYS A 314 -19.61 -1.18 -2.24
N GLU A 315 -18.68 -0.41 -2.79
CA GLU A 315 -18.99 0.74 -3.65
C GLU A 315 -19.79 0.31 -4.90
N ALA A 316 -19.39 -0.78 -5.53
CA ALA A 316 -20.10 -1.33 -6.69
C ALA A 316 -21.52 -1.81 -6.34
N TYR A 317 -21.71 -2.39 -5.14
CA TYR A 317 -23.02 -2.86 -4.67
C TYR A 317 -23.95 -1.68 -4.35
N THR A 318 -23.44 -0.68 -3.62
CA THR A 318 -24.19 0.56 -3.32
C THR A 318 -24.56 1.30 -4.61
N ARG A 319 -23.67 1.33 -5.59
CA ARG A 319 -23.93 1.95 -6.90
C ARG A 319 -25.04 1.22 -7.67
N LYS A 320 -25.08 -0.11 -7.62
CA LYS A 320 -26.16 -0.91 -8.24
C LYS A 320 -27.51 -0.72 -7.55
N GLU A 321 -27.53 -0.63 -6.22
CA GLU A 321 -28.77 -0.36 -5.47
C GLU A 321 -29.33 1.03 -5.77
N VAL A 322 -28.48 2.05 -5.82
CA VAL A 322 -28.91 3.43 -6.16
C VAL A 322 -29.44 3.50 -7.61
N VAL A 323 -28.75 2.87 -8.56
CA VAL A 323 -29.23 2.82 -9.96
C VAL A 323 -30.50 2.00 -10.10
N GLY A 324 -30.62 0.87 -9.38
CA GLY A 324 -31.84 0.06 -9.34
C GLY A 324 -33.03 0.81 -8.73
N HIS A 325 -32.79 1.62 -7.69
CA HIS A 325 -33.82 2.47 -7.07
C HIS A 325 -34.27 3.61 -8.00
N LEU A 326 -33.33 4.25 -8.70
CA LEU A 326 -33.63 5.29 -9.68
C LEU A 326 -34.39 4.75 -10.90
N SER A 327 -34.08 3.55 -11.39
CA SER A 327 -34.82 2.90 -12.48
C SER A 327 -36.25 2.53 -12.06
N SER A 328 -36.46 2.03 -10.85
CA SER A 328 -37.79 1.72 -10.31
C SER A 328 -38.65 2.95 -10.05
N ILE A 329 -38.05 4.10 -9.71
CA ILE A 329 -38.75 5.38 -9.57
C ILE A 329 -39.15 5.93 -10.96
N ASN A 330 -38.28 5.83 -11.97
CA ASN A 330 -38.64 6.26 -13.34
C ASN A 330 -39.77 5.40 -13.95
N GLU A 331 -39.74 4.07 -13.77
CA GLU A 331 -40.85 3.21 -14.21
C GLU A 331 -42.16 3.54 -13.49
N SER A 332 -42.09 3.96 -12.22
CA SER A 332 -43.28 4.39 -11.46
C SER A 332 -43.83 5.73 -11.96
N PHE A 333 -42.96 6.66 -12.35
CA PHE A 333 -43.38 7.95 -12.91
C PHE A 333 -43.98 7.81 -14.31
N ASP A 334 -43.43 6.97 -15.18
CA ASP A 334 -44.02 6.70 -16.51
C ASP A 334 -45.39 6.01 -16.41
N GLY A 335 -45.55 5.12 -15.43
CA GLY A 335 -46.84 4.51 -15.13
C GLY A 335 -47.92 5.50 -14.65
N VAL A 336 -47.51 6.52 -13.86
CA VAL A 336 -48.41 7.59 -13.40
C VAL A 336 -48.74 8.57 -14.54
N ALA A 337 -47.75 8.97 -15.33
CA ALA A 337 -47.96 9.84 -16.48
C ALA A 337 -48.89 9.26 -17.52
N THR A 338 -48.79 7.93 -17.75
CA THR A 338 -49.71 7.19 -18.68
C THR A 338 -51.12 7.13 -18.13
N LYS A 339 -51.32 6.91 -16.83
CA LYS A 339 -52.62 6.91 -16.18
C LYS A 339 -53.28 8.29 -16.17
N VAL A 340 -52.53 9.33 -15.93
CA VAL A 340 -53.01 10.73 -16.00
C VAL A 340 -53.41 11.11 -17.42
N LYS A 341 -52.61 10.73 -18.43
CA LYS A 341 -52.94 10.95 -19.84
C LYS A 341 -54.21 10.21 -20.28
N LYS A 342 -54.40 9.01 -19.77
CA LYS A 342 -55.64 8.23 -20.05
C LYS A 342 -56.86 8.82 -19.38
N PHE A 343 -56.74 9.34 -18.15
CA PHE A 343 -57.82 10.01 -17.43
C PHE A 343 -58.25 11.32 -18.12
N PHE A 344 -57.30 12.07 -18.66
CA PHE A 344 -57.63 13.28 -19.44
C PHE A 344 -58.27 12.98 -20.81
N ASN A 345 -57.88 11.88 -21.47
CA ASN A 345 -58.52 11.48 -22.74
C ASN A 345 -59.93 10.84 -22.57
N ASP A 346 -60.25 10.32 -21.39
CA ASP A 346 -61.58 9.79 -21.10
C ASP A 346 -62.57 10.88 -20.58
N LEU A 347 -62.10 12.12 -20.36
CA LEU A 347 -62.90 13.25 -19.86
C LEU A 347 -63.26 14.27 -20.92
N PHE A 348 -62.66 14.20 -22.10
CA PHE A 348 -62.95 15.03 -23.27
C PHE A 348 -63.11 14.16 -24.53
#